data_685e520c41cbdec747a78c6e5e94a954
#
_entry.id   685e520c41cbdec747a78c6e5e94a954
#
_cell.length_a   1.000
_cell.length_b   1.000
_cell.length_c   1.000
_cell.angle_alpha   90.00
_cell.angle_beta   90.00
_cell.angle_gamma   90.00
#
_symmetry.space_group_name_H-M   'P 1'
#
loop_
_entity.id
_entity.type
_entity.pdbx_description
1 polymer ?
#
loop_
_entity_poly.entity_id
_entity_poly.type
_entity_poly.pdbx_seq_one_letter_code
_entity_poly.pdbx_strand_id
1 'polypeptide(L)'
;GIVGAKTLAALGISTSSGTATGSSTYSSSDTNLLARLIYAEARGETYTGKVAVGAVVLNRVKSAAFPNTISGVIYQPYAFTCVSDGQINLSPDASALSAAKDAMNGWDPSYGSLYYYNPAVATSKWIYSRKTVVTIGKHVFAL
;
A
#
# COMPACT_ATOMS: atom_id res chain seq x y z
N GLY A 1 15.15 -3.16 -3.82
CA GLY A 1 15.15 -2.99 -4.22
C GLY A 1 14.96 -2.98 -4.95
N ILE A 2 15.18 -3.16 -4.95
CA ILE A 2 15.10 -3.09 -5.58
C ILE A 2 14.78 -3.00 -6.28
N VAL A 3 14.96 -3.28 -6.27
CA VAL A 3 14.71 -3.11 -6.85
C VAL A 3 14.26 -3.01 -7.36
N GLY A 4 14.30 -3.31 -7.28
CA GLY A 4 14.14 -3.08 -7.71
C GLY A 4 13.59 -3.28 -8.32
N ALA A 5 13.61 -3.54 -8.29
CA ALA A 5 13.36 -3.52 -8.70
C ALA A 5 13.01 -3.64 -9.35
N LYS A 6 13.13 -3.71 -9.37
CA LYS A 6 13.14 -3.66 -9.69
C LYS A 6 12.96 -3.54 -10.31
N THR A 7 13.05 -3.88 -10.12
CA THR A 7 13.12 -3.66 -10.46
C THR A 7 12.92 -3.83 -11.06
N LEU A 8 13.01 -4.23 -11.06
CA LEU A 8 13.09 -4.23 -11.40
C LEU A 8 12.90 -4.29 -11.94
N ALA A 9 12.90 -4.58 -12.01
CA ALA A 9 13.05 -4.43 -12.35
C ALA A 9 13.07 -4.63 -12.83
N ALA A 10 13.10 -4.88 -12.82
CA ALA A 10 13.41 -4.86 -13.11
C ALA A 10 13.43 -5.21 -13.54
N LEU A 11 13.52 -5.57 -13.50
CA LEU A 11 13.73 -5.84 -13.68
C LEU A 11 13.58 -6.31 -14.22
N GLY A 12 13.43 -6.64 -14.30
CA GLY A 12 13.61 -7.02 -14.68
C GLY A 12 13.36 -7.67 -15.16
N ILE A 13 13.45 -8.06 -15.25
CA ILE A 13 13.48 -8.68 -15.58
C ILE A 13 13.24 -9.23 -16.23
N SER A 14 13.15 -9.63 -16.36
CA SER A 14 13.05 -10.31 -16.89
C SER A 14 12.77 -10.81 -17.57
N THR A 15 12.71 -11.23 -17.80
CA THR A 15 12.45 -11.91 -18.45
C THR A 15 11.85 -12.45 -18.83
N SER A 16 11.62 -12.95 -19.24
CA SER A 16 11.02 -13.45 -19.65
C SER A 16 10.14 -13.67 -19.82
N SER A 17 9.90 -14.01 -20.16
CA SER A 17 9.09 -14.13 -20.33
C SER A 17 8.29 -13.89 -20.13
N GLY A 18 8.08 -13.79 -20.18
CA GLY A 18 7.58 -13.50 -19.90
C GLY A 18 6.70 -13.12 -19.54
N THR A 19 6.74 -13.39 -19.57
CA THR A 19 6.14 -13.03 -19.12
C THR A 19 5.86 -12.48 -18.44
N ALA A 20 5.93 -12.39 -18.46
CA ALA A 20 5.80 -12.00 -17.71
C ALA A 20 5.68 -11.26 -17.16
N THR A 21 5.61 -11.22 -17.27
CA THR A 21 5.53 -10.57 -16.76
C THR A 21 5.72 -9.96 -15.88
N GLY A 22 5.84 -9.40 -16.19
CA GLY A 22 6.10 -8.76 -15.25
C GLY A 22 6.20 -9.06 -14.03
N SER A 23 6.41 -9.72 -14.36
CA SER A 23 6.23 -10.06 -13.38
C SER A 23 6.15 -9.79 -12.22
N SER A 24 5.63 -10.15 -11.84
CA SER A 24 5.22 -9.79 -10.51
C SER A 24 6.22 -10.26 -9.49
N THR A 25 6.68 -9.35 -8.64
CA THR A 25 7.49 -9.71 -7.49
C THR A 25 6.63 -10.09 -6.28
N TYR A 26 5.30 -10.06 -6.42
CA TYR A 26 4.37 -10.31 -5.32
C TYR A 26 3.64 -11.62 -5.51
N SER A 27 3.50 -12.39 -4.42
CA SER A 27 2.76 -13.64 -4.41
C SER A 27 1.24 -13.41 -4.24
N SER A 28 0.46 -14.47 -4.42
CA SER A 28 -0.98 -14.39 -4.15
C SER A 28 -1.26 -14.13 -2.66
N SER A 29 -0.41 -14.61 -1.75
CA SER A 29 -0.59 -14.29 -0.33
C SER A 29 -0.24 -12.83 -0.04
N ASP A 30 0.70 -12.22 -0.75
CA ASP A 30 0.97 -10.78 -0.65
C ASP A 30 -0.24 -9.98 -1.12
N THR A 31 -0.85 -10.38 -2.24
CA THR A 31 -2.04 -9.72 -2.76
C THR A 31 -3.18 -9.79 -1.75
N ASN A 32 -3.39 -10.97 -1.16
CA ASN A 32 -4.45 -11.16 -0.17
C ASN A 32 -4.20 -10.30 1.08
N LEU A 33 -2.96 -10.27 1.57
CA LEU A 33 -2.63 -9.48 2.75
C LEU A 33 -2.82 -7.97 2.49
N LEU A 34 -2.38 -7.49 1.33
CA LEU A 34 -2.59 -6.08 0.96
C LEU A 34 -4.08 -5.77 0.85
N ALA A 35 -4.86 -6.67 0.27
CA ALA A 35 -6.31 -6.51 0.17
C ALA A 35 -6.97 -6.47 1.54
N ARG A 36 -6.51 -7.27 2.48
CA ARG A 36 -7.01 -7.24 3.86
C ARG A 36 -6.74 -5.90 4.52
N LEU A 37 -5.54 -5.35 4.32
CA LEU A 37 -5.21 -4.04 4.84
C LEU A 37 -6.13 -2.97 4.22
N ILE A 38 -6.29 -2.98 2.91
CA ILE A 38 -7.16 -2.03 2.21
C ILE A 38 -8.59 -2.13 2.75
N TYR A 39 -9.09 -3.35 2.91
CA TYR A 39 -10.44 -3.56 3.43
C TYR A 39 -10.59 -2.98 4.84
N ALA A 40 -9.61 -3.26 5.72
CA ALA A 40 -9.66 -2.79 7.09
C ALA A 40 -9.56 -1.26 7.19
N GLU A 41 -8.73 -0.65 6.35
CA GLU A 41 -8.38 0.78 6.46
C GLU A 41 -9.26 1.68 5.59
N ALA A 42 -9.83 1.16 4.50
CA ALA A 42 -10.43 2.01 3.48
C ALA A 42 -11.75 1.48 2.94
N ARG A 43 -12.43 0.59 3.65
CA ARG A 43 -13.66 -0.03 3.11
C ARG A 43 -14.78 0.98 2.82
N GLY A 44 -14.78 2.11 3.48
CA GLY A 44 -15.75 3.18 3.26
C GLY A 44 -15.31 4.24 2.25
N GLU A 45 -14.12 4.07 1.66
CA GLU A 45 -13.57 5.05 0.74
C GLU A 45 -13.95 4.76 -0.71
N THR A 46 -13.72 5.73 -1.59
CA THR A 46 -13.87 5.51 -3.03
C THR A 46 -12.85 4.48 -3.51
N TYR A 47 -13.07 3.91 -4.69
CA TYR A 47 -12.13 2.95 -5.27
C TYR A 47 -10.72 3.54 -5.40
N THR A 48 -10.63 4.78 -5.89
CA THR A 48 -9.34 5.50 -5.98
C THR A 48 -8.67 5.61 -4.62
N GLY A 49 -9.44 5.89 -3.57
CA GLY A 49 -8.91 5.95 -2.19
C GLY A 49 -8.39 4.61 -1.71
N LYS A 50 -9.06 3.53 -2.07
CA LYS A 50 -8.61 2.17 -1.74
C LYS A 50 -7.28 1.84 -2.41
N VAL A 51 -7.15 2.17 -3.70
CA VAL A 51 -5.89 1.96 -4.42
C VAL A 51 -4.78 2.81 -3.81
N ALA A 52 -5.09 4.05 -3.43
CA ALA A 52 -4.11 4.95 -2.81
C ALA A 52 -3.56 4.40 -1.49
N VAL A 53 -4.42 3.83 -0.65
CA VAL A 53 -3.99 3.19 0.61
C VAL A 53 -3.04 2.03 0.32
N GLY A 54 -3.37 1.19 -0.65
CA GLY A 54 -2.50 0.10 -1.08
C GLY A 54 -1.17 0.60 -1.62
N ALA A 55 -1.21 1.67 -2.41
CA ALA A 55 -0.01 2.26 -2.99
C ALA A 55 0.95 2.81 -1.92
N VAL A 56 0.43 3.36 -0.82
CA VAL A 56 1.27 3.81 0.30
C VAL A 56 2.07 2.65 0.86
N VAL A 57 1.45 1.49 1.06
CA VAL A 57 2.18 0.29 1.53
C VAL A 57 3.29 -0.07 0.57
N LEU A 58 3.00 -0.09 -0.74
CA LEU A 58 3.99 -0.45 -1.76
C LEU A 58 5.11 0.60 -1.84
N ASN A 59 4.80 1.87 -1.66
CA ASN A 59 5.81 2.93 -1.62
C ASN A 59 6.75 2.74 -0.42
N ARG A 60 6.22 2.34 0.73
CA ARG A 60 7.04 2.01 1.91
C ARG A 60 7.98 0.84 1.62
N VAL A 61 7.48 -0.20 0.95
CA VAL A 61 8.31 -1.36 0.57
C VAL A 61 9.51 -0.93 -0.26
N LYS A 62 9.34 0.06 -1.13
CA LYS A 62 10.41 0.58 -1.99
C LYS A 62 11.34 1.56 -1.28
N SER A 63 10.94 2.08 -0.13
CA SER A 63 11.70 3.10 0.60
C SER A 63 12.71 2.42 1.54
N ALA A 64 13.94 2.94 1.55
CA ALA A 64 14.97 2.44 2.47
C ALA A 64 14.63 2.69 3.95
N ALA A 65 13.68 3.57 4.23
CA ALA A 65 13.28 3.89 5.60
C ALA A 65 12.30 2.88 6.21
N PHE A 66 11.81 1.93 5.42
CA PHE A 66 10.79 0.96 5.86
C PHE A 66 11.24 -0.47 5.54
N PRO A 67 10.59 -1.48 6.14
CA PRO A 67 10.82 -2.86 5.75
C PRO A 67 10.58 -3.07 4.25
N ASN A 68 11.28 -4.02 3.66
CA ASN A 68 11.27 -4.23 2.21
C ASN A 68 10.29 -5.31 1.74
N THR A 69 9.33 -5.69 2.58
CA THR A 69 8.28 -6.64 2.22
C THR A 69 6.92 -6.08 2.63
N ILE A 70 5.87 -6.53 1.97
CA ILE A 70 4.50 -6.12 2.31
C ILE A 70 4.17 -6.51 3.73
N SER A 71 4.45 -7.75 4.14
CA SER A 71 4.19 -8.18 5.51
C SER A 71 5.02 -7.40 6.52
N GLY A 72 6.28 -7.11 6.20
CA GLY A 72 7.14 -6.30 7.08
C GLY A 72 6.58 -4.90 7.30
N VAL A 73 6.07 -4.27 6.26
CA VAL A 73 5.46 -2.94 6.36
C VAL A 73 4.16 -2.98 7.16
N ILE A 74 3.29 -3.94 6.85
CA ILE A 74 1.96 -4.02 7.48
C ILE A 74 2.08 -4.36 8.96
N TYR A 75 2.95 -5.31 9.31
CA TYR A 75 3.11 -5.76 10.71
C TYR A 75 4.17 -4.99 11.48
N GLN A 76 4.72 -3.92 10.92
CA GLN A 76 5.63 -3.04 11.65
C GLN A 76 4.91 -2.51 12.89
N PRO A 77 5.54 -2.54 14.09
CA PRO A 77 4.87 -2.10 15.31
C PRO A 77 4.27 -0.70 15.18
N TYR A 78 3.01 -0.57 15.59
CA TYR A 78 2.23 0.67 15.59
C TYR A 78 1.94 1.26 14.21
N ALA A 79 2.24 0.53 13.12
CA ALA A 79 2.02 1.07 11.78
C ALA A 79 0.52 1.17 11.43
N PHE A 80 -0.26 0.16 11.80
CA PHE A 80 -1.69 0.12 11.47
C PHE A 80 -2.50 -0.42 12.65
N THR A 81 -3.51 0.33 13.04
CA THR A 81 -4.40 -0.05 14.16
C THR A 81 -5.12 -1.37 13.87
N CYS A 82 -5.45 -1.64 12.61
CA CYS A 82 -6.18 -2.85 12.25
C CYS A 82 -5.41 -4.14 12.54
N VAL A 83 -4.11 -4.08 12.72
CA VAL A 83 -3.31 -5.23 13.15
C VAL A 83 -3.57 -5.54 14.62
N SER A 84 -3.55 -4.50 15.48
CA SER A 84 -3.75 -4.70 16.92
C SER A 84 -5.20 -5.00 17.29
N ASP A 85 -6.18 -4.48 16.55
CA ASP A 85 -7.60 -4.72 16.84
C ASP A 85 -8.18 -5.92 16.10
N GLY A 86 -7.39 -6.59 15.27
CA GLY A 86 -7.79 -7.84 14.59
C GLY A 86 -8.53 -7.65 13.26
N GLN A 87 -8.82 -6.44 12.83
CA GLN A 87 -9.56 -6.23 11.57
C GLN A 87 -8.78 -6.72 10.35
N ILE A 88 -7.45 -6.78 10.43
CA ILE A 88 -6.59 -7.32 9.36
C ILE A 88 -6.94 -8.78 9.03
N ASN A 89 -7.58 -9.49 9.95
CA ASN A 89 -7.94 -10.89 9.77
C ASN A 89 -9.29 -11.09 9.07
N LEU A 90 -10.03 -10.01 8.81
CA LEU A 90 -11.30 -10.12 8.07
C LEU A 90 -11.02 -10.41 6.61
N SER A 91 -11.92 -11.17 5.98
CA SER A 91 -11.80 -11.45 4.54
C SER A 91 -12.05 -10.19 3.73
N PRO A 92 -11.17 -9.88 2.76
CA PRO A 92 -11.38 -8.71 1.91
C PRO A 92 -12.50 -8.96 0.92
N ASP A 93 -13.20 -7.89 0.53
CA ASP A 93 -14.20 -7.97 -0.53
C ASP A 93 -13.55 -7.86 -1.93
N ALA A 94 -14.37 -8.01 -2.97
CA ALA A 94 -13.87 -7.97 -4.34
C ALA A 94 -13.23 -6.61 -4.69
N SER A 95 -13.79 -5.52 -4.16
CA SER A 95 -13.27 -4.17 -4.38
C SER A 95 -11.85 -4.02 -3.80
N ALA A 96 -11.63 -4.52 -2.58
CA ALA A 96 -10.32 -4.46 -1.96
C ALA A 96 -9.30 -5.33 -2.71
N LEU A 97 -9.71 -6.49 -3.18
CA LEU A 97 -8.83 -7.36 -3.98
C LEU A 97 -8.44 -6.69 -5.29
N SER A 98 -9.40 -6.08 -6.00
CA SER A 98 -9.12 -5.36 -7.23
C SER A 98 -8.20 -4.18 -6.99
N ALA A 99 -8.43 -3.43 -5.91
CA ALA A 99 -7.59 -2.29 -5.55
C ALA A 99 -6.14 -2.71 -5.25
N ALA A 100 -5.96 -3.83 -4.55
CA ALA A 100 -4.62 -4.37 -4.29
C ALA A 100 -3.90 -4.69 -5.59
N LYS A 101 -4.59 -5.35 -6.53
CA LYS A 101 -4.00 -5.71 -7.83
C LYS A 101 -3.65 -4.47 -8.65
N ASP A 102 -4.52 -3.46 -8.68
CA ASP A 102 -4.25 -2.23 -9.42
C ASP A 102 -3.06 -1.47 -8.84
N ALA A 103 -2.94 -1.40 -7.51
CA ALA A 103 -1.78 -0.80 -6.87
C ALA A 103 -0.50 -1.56 -7.23
N MET A 104 -0.54 -2.88 -7.18
CA MET A 104 0.60 -3.73 -7.53
C MET A 104 1.00 -3.58 -9.00
N ASN A 105 0.04 -3.27 -9.88
CA ASN A 105 0.29 -3.03 -11.29
C ASN A 105 0.83 -1.63 -11.58
N GLY A 106 1.00 -0.81 -10.56
CA GLY A 106 1.66 0.49 -10.69
C GLY A 106 0.77 1.71 -10.60
N TRP A 107 -0.56 1.54 -10.41
CA TRP A 107 -1.42 2.70 -10.24
C TRP A 107 -1.25 3.26 -8.82
N ASP A 108 -0.70 4.46 -8.74
CA ASP A 108 -0.46 5.14 -7.47
C ASP A 108 -1.15 6.51 -7.44
N PRO A 109 -2.43 6.57 -7.06
CA PRO A 109 -3.11 7.86 -6.95
C PRO A 109 -2.65 8.69 -5.75
N SER A 110 -1.76 8.17 -4.90
CA SER A 110 -1.15 8.93 -3.79
C SER A 110 0.10 9.69 -4.21
N TYR A 111 0.55 9.52 -5.47
CA TYR A 111 1.73 10.22 -6.02
C TYR A 111 2.98 10.06 -5.17
N GLY A 112 3.28 8.82 -4.78
CA GLY A 112 4.51 8.50 -4.05
C GLY A 112 4.43 8.71 -2.55
N SER A 113 3.25 8.94 -1.99
CA SER A 113 3.09 9.19 -0.56
C SER A 113 3.52 8.01 0.28
N LEU A 114 4.12 8.31 1.43
CA LEU A 114 4.55 7.31 2.42
C LEU A 114 3.63 7.26 3.62
N TYR A 115 2.73 8.22 3.76
CA TYR A 115 1.82 8.34 4.89
C TYR A 115 0.43 8.72 4.44
N TYR A 116 -0.57 8.30 5.19
CA TYR A 116 -1.92 8.82 5.07
C TYR A 116 -2.55 8.88 6.45
N TYR A 117 -3.52 9.77 6.60
CA TYR A 117 -4.24 9.91 7.86
C TYR A 117 -5.61 10.53 7.61
N ASN A 118 -6.53 10.27 8.54
CA ASN A 118 -7.83 10.93 8.54
C ASN A 118 -7.76 12.14 9.50
N PRO A 119 -7.79 13.37 9.00
CA PRO A 119 -7.62 14.55 9.84
C PRO A 119 -8.74 14.75 10.87
N ALA A 120 -9.90 14.10 10.67
CA ALA A 120 -10.99 14.18 11.64
C ALA A 120 -10.67 13.44 12.95
N VAL A 121 -9.77 12.44 12.91
CA VAL A 121 -9.46 11.58 14.07
C VAL A 121 -7.98 11.54 14.43
N ALA A 122 -7.09 11.99 13.56
CA ALA A 122 -5.66 11.95 13.83
C ALA A 122 -5.28 12.98 14.91
N THR A 123 -4.45 12.56 15.86
CA THR A 123 -4.03 13.41 16.98
C THR A 123 -2.53 13.70 16.97
N SER A 124 -1.75 13.01 16.13
CA SER A 124 -0.31 13.20 16.08
C SER A 124 0.06 14.52 15.41
N LYS A 125 0.74 15.39 16.13
CA LYS A 125 1.24 16.65 15.56
C LYS A 125 2.28 16.39 14.48
N TRP A 126 3.05 15.31 14.63
CA TRP A 126 4.08 14.93 13.67
C TRP A 126 3.47 14.65 12.30
N ILE A 127 2.35 13.91 12.25
CA ILE A 127 1.74 13.58 10.95
C ILE A 127 1.24 14.84 10.24
N TYR A 128 0.74 15.83 10.98
CA TYR A 128 0.29 17.09 10.40
C TYR A 128 1.45 17.93 9.85
N SER A 129 2.68 17.67 10.30
CA SER A 129 3.87 18.38 9.82
C SER A 129 4.39 17.84 8.49
N ARG A 130 3.90 16.66 8.05
CA ARG A 130 4.35 16.05 6.78
C ARG A 130 3.75 16.82 5.61
N LYS A 131 4.51 16.82 4.50
CA LYS A 131 4.05 17.52 3.29
C LYS A 131 2.86 16.81 2.68
N THR A 132 1.71 17.48 2.65
CA THR A 132 0.51 16.97 1.99
C THR A 132 0.70 16.94 0.48
N VAL A 133 0.36 15.81 -0.13
CA VAL A 133 0.44 15.63 -1.58
C VAL A 133 -0.96 15.69 -2.20
N VAL A 134 -1.91 14.94 -1.64
CA VAL A 134 -3.27 14.85 -2.18
C VAL A 134 -4.23 14.43 -1.07
N THR A 135 -5.47 14.86 -1.18
CA THR A 135 -6.55 14.40 -0.30
C THR A 135 -7.56 13.63 -1.15
N ILE A 136 -7.88 12.41 -0.72
CA ILE A 136 -8.86 11.56 -1.39
C ILE A 136 -9.85 11.09 -0.33
N GLY A 137 -11.12 11.48 -0.46
CA GLY A 137 -12.13 11.15 0.53
C GLY A 137 -11.75 11.67 1.91
N LYS A 138 -11.72 10.79 2.90
CA LYS A 138 -11.39 11.15 4.28
C LYS A 138 -9.90 11.13 4.57
N HIS A 139 -9.07 10.70 3.63
CA HIS A 139 -7.64 10.54 3.85
C HIS A 139 -6.82 11.63 3.20
N VAL A 140 -5.89 12.18 3.98
CA VAL A 140 -4.81 13.07 3.50
C VAL A 140 -3.59 12.19 3.27
N PHE A 141 -3.00 12.29 2.08
CA PHE A 141 -1.79 11.53 1.72
C PHE A 141 -0.59 12.48 1.75
N ALA A 142 0.51 12.02 2.32
CA ALA A 142 1.68 12.87 2.60
C ALA A 142 2.99 12.12 2.38
N LEU A 143 4.02 12.91 2.12
CA LEU A 143 5.40 12.41 2.02
C LEU A 143 6.03 12.22 3.38
#